data_37070aded3a72b79ae452206394b3fe6
#
_entry.id   37070aded3a72b79ae452206394b3fe6
#
_cell.length_a   1.000
_cell.length_b   1.000
_cell.length_c   1.000
_cell.angle_alpha   90.00
_cell.angle_beta   90.00
_cell.angle_gamma   90.00
#
_symmetry.space_group_name_H-M   'P 1'
#
loop_
_entity.id
_entity.type
_entity.pdbx_description
1 polymer ?
#
loop_
_entity_poly.entity_id
_entity_poly.type
_entity_poly.pdbx_seq_one_letter_code
_entity_poly.pdbx_strand_id
1 'polypeptide(L)'
;MNALRNKVQLIGRLGQDPDIKTLESGKKVAHFTMATNENYKSADGTKTEEATWHSIVAWNGLAELASKYLKKGREVCIEGRISYRSYTDKNGVPKSVTEIVASDLVLLSSGGIVKEDLPKEGKVKESRAKEKIA
;
A
#
# COMPACT_ATOMS: atom_id res chain seq x y z
N MET A 1 -23.28 -8.71 -2.78
CA MET A 1 -22.25 -7.70 -3.03
C MET A 1 -21.42 -7.46 -1.78
N ASN A 2 -20.21 -7.95 -1.80
CA ASN A 2 -19.35 -7.86 -0.61
C ASN A 2 -18.30 -6.75 -0.70
N ALA A 3 -18.15 -6.14 -1.86
CA ALA A 3 -17.08 -5.20 -2.10
C ALA A 3 -17.13 -3.94 -1.23
N LEU A 4 -18.32 -3.56 -0.78
CA LEU A 4 -18.45 -2.36 0.04
C LEU A 4 -18.51 -2.63 1.54
N ARG A 5 -18.52 -3.89 1.95
CA ARG A 5 -18.63 -4.21 3.37
C ARG A 5 -17.34 -4.05 4.13
N ASN A 6 -16.26 -4.34 3.47
CA ASN A 6 -14.94 -4.22 4.08
C ASN A 6 -14.00 -3.76 2.97
N LYS A 7 -13.93 -2.46 2.78
CA LYS A 7 -13.16 -1.89 1.71
C LYS A 7 -12.32 -0.74 2.22
N VAL A 8 -11.04 -0.79 1.86
CA VAL A 8 -10.09 0.26 2.20
C VAL A 8 -9.43 0.72 0.91
N GLN A 9 -9.33 2.02 0.75
CA GLN A 9 -8.58 2.61 -0.34
C GLN A 9 -7.60 3.60 0.24
N LEU A 10 -6.33 3.45 -0.10
CA LEU A 10 -5.28 4.29 0.41
C LEU A 10 -4.39 4.78 -0.72
N ILE A 11 -3.98 6.01 -0.64
CA ILE A 11 -3.03 6.60 -1.57
C ILE A 11 -1.89 7.16 -0.74
N GLY A 12 -0.70 6.66 -0.97
CA GLY A 12 0.44 7.07 -0.17
C GLY A 12 1.75 6.57 -0.75
N ARG A 13 2.79 6.67 0.05
CA ARG A 13 4.14 6.29 -0.36
C ARG A 13 4.68 5.18 0.51
N LEU A 14 5.43 4.28 -0.10
CA LEU A 14 6.08 3.21 0.65
C LEU A 14 7.15 3.76 1.56
N GLY A 15 7.19 3.24 2.79
CA GLY A 15 8.22 3.59 3.75
C GLY A 15 9.47 2.76 3.62
N GLN A 16 9.38 1.66 2.91
CA GLN A 16 10.51 0.74 2.70
C GLN A 16 10.25 -0.10 1.48
N ASP A 17 11.28 -0.77 0.99
CA ASP A 17 11.11 -1.72 -0.10
C ASP A 17 10.26 -2.88 0.37
N PRO A 18 9.42 -3.45 -0.49
CA PRO A 18 8.60 -4.59 -0.09
C PRO A 18 9.43 -5.80 0.30
N ASP A 19 9.00 -6.49 1.34
CA ASP A 19 9.60 -7.73 1.77
C ASP A 19 8.82 -8.87 1.11
N ILE A 20 9.49 -9.60 0.24
CA ILE A 20 8.86 -10.64 -0.56
C ILE A 20 9.26 -12.00 -0.04
N LYS A 21 8.28 -12.86 0.22
CA LYS A 21 8.53 -14.22 0.66
C LYS A 21 7.81 -15.20 -0.24
N THR A 22 8.46 -16.33 -0.48
CA THR A 22 7.82 -17.44 -1.20
C THR A 22 7.57 -18.55 -0.19
N LEU A 23 6.32 -18.95 -0.07
CA LEU A 23 5.93 -19.99 0.86
C LEU A 23 6.19 -21.37 0.26
N GLU A 24 6.19 -22.39 1.14
CA GLU A 24 6.39 -23.76 0.70
C GLU A 24 5.39 -24.21 -0.38
N SER A 25 4.19 -23.68 -0.30
CA SER A 25 3.14 -23.97 -1.29
C SER A 25 3.40 -23.32 -2.64
N GLY A 26 4.43 -22.51 -2.76
CA GLY A 26 4.71 -21.76 -3.98
C GLY A 26 4.05 -20.41 -4.06
N LYS A 27 3.21 -20.08 -3.10
CA LYS A 27 2.57 -18.77 -3.06
C LYS A 27 3.55 -17.71 -2.65
N LYS A 28 3.42 -16.54 -3.23
CA LYS A 28 4.24 -15.40 -2.87
C LYS A 28 3.42 -14.42 -2.04
N VAL A 29 4.09 -13.81 -1.08
CA VAL A 29 3.48 -12.76 -0.27
C VAL A 29 4.45 -11.60 -0.18
N ALA A 30 3.93 -10.39 -0.37
CA ALA A 30 4.70 -9.17 -0.20
C ALA A 30 4.14 -8.43 1.00
N HIS A 31 5.03 -7.93 1.82
CA HIS A 31 4.65 -7.10 2.96
C HIS A 31 5.41 -5.78 2.86
N PHE A 32 4.69 -4.70 3.01
CA PHE A 32 5.31 -3.37 3.02
C PHE A 32 4.46 -2.42 3.83
N THR A 33 5.07 -1.31 4.22
CA THR A 33 4.37 -0.24 4.92
C THR A 33 4.22 0.92 3.96
N MET A 34 3.11 1.63 4.09
CA MET A 34 2.91 2.85 3.33
C MET A 34 2.35 3.93 4.24
N ALA A 35 2.70 5.15 3.96
CA ALA A 35 2.22 6.29 4.72
C ALA A 35 1.24 7.10 3.90
N THR A 36 0.11 7.44 4.51
CA THR A 36 -0.80 8.42 3.96
C THR A 36 -0.57 9.72 4.73
N ASN A 37 -0.47 10.82 3.99
CA ASN A 37 -0.23 12.12 4.61
C ASN A 37 -1.49 12.96 4.55
N GLU A 38 -1.81 13.57 5.67
CA GLU A 38 -2.92 14.49 5.75
C GLU A 38 -2.40 15.84 6.19
N ASN A 39 -2.89 16.88 5.54
CA ASN A 39 -2.55 18.24 5.89
C ASN A 39 -3.81 18.92 6.40
N TYR A 40 -3.72 19.56 7.56
CA TYR A 40 -4.84 20.29 8.07
C TYR A 40 -4.37 21.55 8.78
N LYS A 41 -5.29 22.50 8.91
CA LYS A 41 -5.05 23.73 9.64
C LYS A 41 -5.64 23.63 11.03
N SER A 42 -4.83 23.90 12.02
CA SER A 42 -5.35 23.98 13.38
C SER A 42 -6.09 25.30 13.59
N ALA A 43 -6.77 25.42 14.73
CA ALA A 43 -7.59 26.58 15.01
C ALA A 43 -6.79 27.89 15.02
N ASP A 44 -5.50 27.81 15.30
CA ASP A 44 -4.64 29.00 15.33
C ASP A 44 -4.04 29.34 13.96
N GLY A 45 -4.46 28.65 12.92
CA GLY A 45 -3.96 28.88 11.58
C GLY A 45 -2.70 28.13 11.21
N THR A 46 -2.16 27.35 12.13
CA THR A 46 -0.94 26.57 11.86
C THR A 46 -1.26 25.38 10.95
N LYS A 47 -0.43 25.20 9.93
CA LYS A 47 -0.57 24.03 9.08
C LYS A 47 0.11 22.85 9.74
N THR A 48 -0.60 21.73 9.83
CA THR A 48 -0.07 20.52 10.43
C THR A 48 -0.11 19.41 9.39
N GLU A 49 0.98 18.67 9.31
CA GLU A 49 1.08 17.50 8.44
C GLU A 49 1.19 16.28 9.31
N GLU A 50 0.35 15.29 9.05
CA GLU A 50 0.32 14.06 9.83
C GLU A 50 0.43 12.86 8.91
N ALA A 51 1.33 11.97 9.24
CA ALA A 51 1.53 10.74 8.50
C ALA A 51 0.93 9.57 9.27
N THR A 52 0.13 8.78 8.59
CA THR A 52 -0.45 7.56 9.16
C THR A 52 0.16 6.38 8.43
N TRP A 53 0.71 5.43 9.19
CA TRP A 53 1.37 4.27 8.64
C TRP A 53 0.45 3.08 8.59
N HIS A 54 0.47 2.39 7.47
CA HIS A 54 -0.38 1.22 7.23
C HIS A 54 0.48 0.03 6.86
N SER A 55 0.08 -1.14 7.33
CA SER A 55 0.74 -2.39 7.00
C SER A 55 -0.04 -3.06 5.88
N ILE A 56 0.61 -3.33 4.77
CA ILE A 56 -0.02 -3.85 3.56
C ILE A 56 0.52 -5.23 3.25
N VAL A 57 -0.38 -6.13 2.91
CA VAL A 57 -0.03 -7.49 2.49
C VAL A 57 -0.60 -7.72 1.11
N ALA A 58 0.23 -8.21 0.20
CA ALA A 58 -0.20 -8.53 -1.16
C ALA A 58 0.18 -9.97 -1.46
N TRP A 59 -0.71 -10.70 -2.14
CA TRP A 59 -0.51 -12.11 -2.43
C TRP A 59 -0.38 -12.37 -3.93
N ASN A 60 0.39 -13.40 -4.26
CA ASN A 60 0.49 -13.95 -5.62
C ASN A 60 0.82 -12.89 -6.68
N GLY A 61 -0.09 -12.63 -7.62
CA GLY A 61 0.15 -11.68 -8.69
C GLY A 61 0.47 -10.29 -8.22
N LEU A 62 -0.19 -9.84 -7.16
CA LEU A 62 0.09 -8.52 -6.59
C LEU A 62 1.44 -8.50 -5.88
N ALA A 63 1.84 -9.62 -5.29
CA ALA A 63 3.16 -9.72 -4.69
C ALA A 63 4.24 -9.63 -5.75
N GLU A 64 4.03 -10.25 -6.90
CA GLU A 64 4.97 -10.15 -8.01
C GLU A 64 5.05 -8.73 -8.55
N LEU A 65 3.91 -8.06 -8.67
CA LEU A 65 3.87 -6.68 -9.11
C LEU A 65 4.64 -5.80 -8.13
N ALA A 66 4.44 -6.03 -6.83
CA ALA A 66 5.16 -5.28 -5.80
C ALA A 66 6.67 -5.51 -5.90
N SER A 67 7.06 -6.76 -6.11
CA SER A 67 8.45 -7.11 -6.25
C SER A 67 9.13 -6.39 -7.42
N LYS A 68 8.41 -6.22 -8.51
CA LYS A 68 8.99 -5.63 -9.71
C LYS A 68 8.96 -4.11 -9.71
N TYR A 69 7.93 -3.52 -9.16
CA TYR A 69 7.69 -2.09 -9.37
C TYR A 69 7.67 -1.24 -8.12
N LEU A 70 7.49 -1.81 -6.95
CA LEU A 70 7.40 -1.02 -5.74
C LEU A 70 8.76 -0.87 -5.07
N LYS A 71 9.03 0.36 -4.63
CA LYS A 71 10.26 0.70 -3.94
C LYS A 71 9.95 1.76 -2.90
N LYS A 72 10.85 1.91 -1.94
CA LYS A 72 10.74 2.96 -0.95
C LYS A 72 10.50 4.31 -1.61
N GLY A 73 9.51 5.03 -1.12
CA GLY A 73 9.19 6.36 -1.60
C GLY A 73 8.24 6.41 -2.78
N ARG A 74 7.90 5.26 -3.36
CA ARG A 74 7.00 5.24 -4.50
C ARG A 74 5.58 5.49 -4.09
N GLU A 75 4.87 6.30 -4.87
CA GLU A 75 3.48 6.58 -4.60
C GLU A 75 2.58 5.54 -5.25
N VAL A 76 1.64 5.01 -4.49
CA VAL A 76 0.75 3.97 -4.97
C VAL A 76 -0.66 4.20 -4.43
N CYS A 77 -1.62 3.66 -5.15
CA CYS A 77 -3.00 3.56 -4.69
C CYS A 77 -3.29 2.08 -4.43
N ILE A 78 -3.73 1.77 -3.23
CA ILE A 78 -4.02 0.40 -2.82
C ILE A 78 -5.50 0.30 -2.50
N GLU A 79 -6.14 -0.73 -2.99
CA GLU A 79 -7.49 -1.07 -2.61
C GLU A 79 -7.47 -2.46 -2.00
N GLY A 80 -8.16 -2.64 -0.89
CA GLY A 80 -8.18 -3.92 -0.23
C GLY A 80 -9.17 -3.97 0.90
N ARG A 81 -8.92 -4.86 1.84
CA ARG A 81 -9.77 -5.04 3.00
C ARG A 81 -8.93 -5.05 4.26
N ILE A 82 -9.53 -4.67 5.37
CA ILE A 82 -8.86 -4.71 6.66
C ILE A 82 -8.91 -6.14 7.17
N SER A 83 -7.80 -6.62 7.67
CA SER A 83 -7.68 -7.94 8.26
C SER A 83 -6.97 -7.83 9.60
N TYR A 84 -7.47 -8.57 10.56
CA TYR A 84 -6.87 -8.65 11.89
C TYR A 84 -6.36 -10.05 12.11
N ARG A 85 -5.17 -10.17 12.65
CA ARG A 85 -4.66 -11.49 13.04
C ARG A 85 -3.95 -11.40 14.38
N SER A 86 -3.95 -12.50 15.07
CA SER A 86 -3.31 -12.60 16.37
C SER A 86 -2.12 -13.53 16.28
N TYR A 87 -1.11 -13.24 17.06
CA TYR A 87 0.02 -14.13 17.19
C TYR A 87 0.60 -13.99 18.60
N THR A 88 1.39 -14.98 19.00
CA THR A 88 2.06 -14.95 20.28
C THR A 88 3.54 -14.69 20.02
N ASP A 89 4.10 -13.69 20.68
CA ASP A 89 5.50 -13.36 20.49
C ASP A 89 6.42 -14.34 21.24
N LYS A 90 7.71 -14.09 21.17
CA LYS A 90 8.72 -14.96 21.79
C LYS A 90 8.56 -15.09 23.31
N ASN A 91 8.00 -14.07 23.91
CA ASN A 91 7.81 -14.04 25.38
C ASN A 91 6.46 -14.60 25.81
N GLY A 92 5.69 -15.16 24.89
CA GLY A 92 4.39 -15.71 25.19
C GLY A 92 3.30 -14.67 25.32
N VAL A 93 3.56 -13.43 24.91
CA VAL A 93 2.57 -12.35 25.00
C VAL A 93 1.71 -12.35 23.73
N PRO A 94 0.38 -12.41 23.89
CA PRO A 94 -0.50 -12.33 22.71
C PRO A 94 -0.46 -10.94 22.13
N LYS A 95 -0.36 -10.89 20.81
CA LYS A 95 -0.35 -9.62 20.06
C LYS A 95 -1.28 -9.70 18.89
N SER A 96 -1.82 -8.56 18.51
CA SER A 96 -2.67 -8.48 17.34
C SER A 96 -2.07 -7.51 16.33
N VAL A 97 -2.30 -7.80 15.06
CA VAL A 97 -1.81 -7.00 13.95
C VAL A 97 -2.99 -6.65 13.07
N THR A 98 -3.07 -5.39 12.71
CA THR A 98 -4.04 -4.92 11.73
C THR A 98 -3.32 -4.73 10.40
N GLU A 99 -3.80 -5.40 9.39
CA GLU A 99 -3.20 -5.35 8.07
C GLU A 99 -4.25 -5.05 7.02
N ILE A 100 -3.81 -4.54 5.90
CA ILE A 100 -4.68 -4.36 4.75
C ILE A 100 -4.24 -5.37 3.70
N VAL A 101 -5.15 -6.26 3.35
CA VAL A 101 -4.89 -7.25 2.31
C VAL A 101 -5.28 -6.63 0.98
N ALA A 102 -4.29 -6.36 0.17
CA ALA A 102 -4.51 -5.68 -1.11
C ALA A 102 -5.27 -6.57 -2.08
N SER A 103 -6.28 -6.02 -2.71
CA SER A 103 -7.00 -6.68 -3.79
C SER A 103 -6.69 -6.05 -5.13
N ASP A 104 -6.17 -4.83 -5.10
CA ASP A 104 -5.78 -4.13 -6.32
C ASP A 104 -4.72 -3.09 -5.99
N LEU A 105 -3.93 -2.73 -6.98
CA LEU A 105 -2.83 -1.81 -6.79
C LEU A 105 -2.59 -1.04 -8.07
N VAL A 106 -2.52 0.27 -7.95
CA VAL A 106 -2.25 1.15 -9.07
C VAL A 106 -1.03 1.98 -8.76
N LEU A 107 -0.07 1.96 -9.67
CA LEU A 107 1.14 2.76 -9.52
C LEU A 107 0.84 4.18 -9.95
N LEU A 108 1.17 5.13 -9.09
CA LEU A 108 0.94 6.53 -9.38
C LEU A 108 2.24 7.21 -9.76
N SER A 109 2.12 8.20 -10.62
CA SER A 109 3.28 8.96 -11.02
C SER A 109 3.68 9.91 -9.91
N SER A 110 4.93 9.84 -9.50
CA SER A 110 5.44 10.76 -8.50
C SER A 110 6.49 11.67 -9.10
N GLY A 111 6.35 11.98 -10.35
CA GLY A 111 7.25 12.89 -11.02
C GLY A 111 8.61 12.31 -11.39
N GLY A 112 8.96 11.20 -10.84
CA GLY A 112 10.22 10.56 -11.13
C GLY A 112 10.09 9.16 -11.68
N ILE A 113 8.89 8.76 -11.99
CA ILE A 113 8.65 7.40 -12.44
C ILE A 113 9.15 7.21 -13.87
N VAL A 114 9.95 6.17 -14.04
CA VAL A 114 10.45 5.80 -15.33
C VAL A 114 9.38 4.98 -16.04
N LYS A 115 9.12 5.35 -17.30
CA LYS A 115 8.03 4.71 -18.05
C LYS A 115 8.19 3.21 -18.22
N GLU A 116 9.40 2.75 -18.35
CA GLU A 116 9.66 1.33 -18.51
C GLU A 116 9.37 0.51 -17.27
N ASP A 117 9.16 1.14 -16.14
CA ASP A 117 8.80 0.45 -14.90
C ASP A 117 7.33 0.07 -14.87
N LEU A 118 6.54 0.56 -15.82
CA LEU A 118 5.10 0.41 -15.79
C LEU A 118 4.57 -0.41 -16.94
N PRO A 119 3.55 -1.25 -16.72
CA PRO A 119 2.82 -1.86 -17.82
C PRO A 119 2.12 -0.76 -18.62
N LYS A 120 1.86 -1.01 -19.87
CA LYS A 120 1.20 -0.01 -20.72
C LYS A 120 -0.14 0.45 -20.18
N GLU A 121 -0.94 -0.47 -19.72
CA GLU A 121 -2.25 -0.11 -19.14
C GLU A 121 -2.08 0.69 -17.87
N GLY A 122 -1.12 0.30 -17.06
CA GLY A 122 -0.85 1.00 -15.81
C GLY A 122 -0.43 2.42 -16.04
N LYS A 123 0.32 2.66 -17.09
CA LYS A 123 0.79 3.99 -17.43
C LYS A 123 -0.37 4.95 -17.70
N VAL A 124 -1.34 4.51 -18.49
CA VAL A 124 -2.50 5.34 -18.81
C VAL A 124 -3.35 5.57 -17.58
N LYS A 125 -3.59 4.52 -16.81
CA LYS A 125 -4.36 4.63 -15.57
C LYS A 125 -3.67 5.53 -14.56
N GLU A 126 -2.38 5.44 -14.51
CA GLU A 126 -1.59 6.25 -13.59
C GLU A 126 -1.76 7.73 -13.85
N SER A 127 -1.69 8.14 -15.10
CA SER A 127 -1.87 9.54 -15.46
C SER A 127 -3.23 10.06 -15.00
N ARG A 128 -4.26 9.29 -15.24
CA ARG A 128 -5.60 9.69 -14.83
C ARG A 128 -5.76 9.73 -13.33
N ALA A 129 -5.21 8.75 -12.65
CA ALA A 129 -5.29 8.72 -11.21
C ALA A 129 -4.60 9.94 -10.61
N LYS A 130 -3.45 10.30 -11.13
CA LYS A 130 -2.73 11.46 -10.67
C LYS A 130 -3.53 12.75 -10.87
N GLU A 131 -4.16 12.89 -12.00
CA GLU A 131 -4.98 14.07 -12.29
C GLU A 131 -6.16 14.18 -11.34
N LYS A 132 -6.80 13.06 -11.03
CA LYS A 132 -7.93 13.06 -10.11
C LYS A 132 -7.51 13.40 -8.71
N ILE A 133 -6.34 12.98 -8.31
CA ILE A 133 -5.86 13.18 -6.94
C ILE A 133 -5.31 14.58 -6.76
N ALA A 134 -4.70 15.10 -7.78
CA ALA A 134 -4.16 16.44 -7.72
C ALA A 134 -5.25 17.49 -7.78
#